data_c2235e5b4dd09a035a58d716f332b930
#
_entry.id   c2235e5b4dd09a035a58d716f332b930
#
_cell.length_a   1.000
_cell.length_b   1.000
_cell.length_c   1.000
_cell.angle_alpha   90.00
_cell.angle_beta   90.00
_cell.angle_gamma   90.00
#
_symmetry.space_group_name_H-M   'P 1'
#
loop_
_entity.id
_entity.type
_entity.pdbx_description
1 polymer ?
#
loop_
_entity_poly.entity_id
_entity_poly.type
_entity_poly.pdbx_seq_one_letter_code
_entity_poly.pdbx_strand_id
1 'polypeptide(L)'
;MPASFDTETLTGLVLAHLNADPASLHFAPISTGKHNTSYRVDSNQGRFVLRIAPPDEAGFLFYERHMMRQEPALHALIRAQTTIPVAEVVGHDFSRTRVERDYLLMTALPGTPLSDFPGLTRAQLRRALRQVGELLRQLHALTAVEHLGEEAYGYLGAHRPMEPQPTWAAAFRIMWNMLLDDVVACGCYAPGEAQRMRDLLDRHLGHFDRPVVSRLLHMDVWSQNVLIDAAGNVTGLVDFDRALWGDVEIEFAVLDYCGISEAPFWEGYGAERDESPPALLRRQFYLLYEVQKYMPIRVWRRNDPRSAARYKQQSLALAAGLL
;
A
#
# COMPACT_ATOMS: atom_id res chain seq x y z
N MET A 1 12.62 8.29 15.82
CA MET A 1 11.28 8.16 16.47
C MET A 1 10.32 9.03 15.66
N PRO A 2 9.07 8.62 15.40
CA PRO A 2 8.11 9.52 14.78
C PRO A 2 7.99 10.76 15.67
N ALA A 3 7.89 11.94 15.05
CA ALA A 3 7.72 13.20 15.78
C ALA A 3 6.44 13.10 16.61
N SER A 4 6.53 13.33 17.92
CA SER A 4 5.35 13.46 18.76
C SER A 4 4.82 14.88 18.62
N PHE A 5 3.53 15.01 18.34
CA PHE A 5 2.82 16.29 18.37
C PHE A 5 2.25 16.50 19.78
N ASP A 6 2.22 17.74 20.26
CA ASP A 6 1.57 18.07 21.51
C ASP A 6 0.04 18.01 21.40
N THR A 7 -0.64 17.94 22.55
CA THR A 7 -2.10 17.82 22.61
C THR A 7 -2.80 19.04 22.02
N GLU A 8 -2.24 20.23 22.12
CA GLU A 8 -2.83 21.46 21.57
C GLU A 8 -2.86 21.39 20.05
N THR A 9 -1.73 21.04 19.44
CA THR A 9 -1.63 20.82 17.98
C THR A 9 -2.63 19.76 17.52
N LEU A 10 -2.64 18.57 18.13
CA LEU A 10 -3.55 17.49 17.77
C LEU A 10 -5.03 17.91 17.88
N THR A 11 -5.38 18.64 18.95
CA THR A 11 -6.73 19.20 19.15
C THR A 11 -7.09 20.15 18.02
N GLY A 12 -6.20 21.06 17.65
CA GLY A 12 -6.42 22.00 16.55
C GLY A 12 -6.64 21.31 15.19
N LEU A 13 -5.89 20.22 14.92
CA LEU A 13 -6.06 19.44 13.69
C LEU A 13 -7.43 18.74 13.65
N VAL A 14 -7.88 18.16 14.75
CA VAL A 14 -9.16 17.45 14.84
C VAL A 14 -10.35 18.40 14.75
N LEU A 15 -10.32 19.50 15.52
CA LEU A 15 -11.41 20.49 15.56
C LEU A 15 -11.56 21.28 14.23
N ALA A 16 -10.56 21.24 13.37
CA ALA A 16 -10.70 21.77 12.01
C ALA A 16 -11.74 21.04 11.16
N HIS A 17 -12.05 19.78 11.53
CA HIS A 17 -12.91 18.89 10.74
C HIS A 17 -14.06 18.29 11.55
N LEU A 18 -14.00 18.32 12.87
CA LEU A 18 -14.96 17.70 13.76
C LEU A 18 -15.50 18.73 14.76
N ASN A 19 -16.84 18.87 14.82
CA ASN A 19 -17.48 19.70 15.82
C ASN A 19 -17.62 18.94 17.15
N ALA A 20 -16.48 18.73 17.84
CA ALA A 20 -16.40 18.01 19.10
C ALA A 20 -16.10 18.97 20.27
N ASP A 21 -16.49 18.58 21.48
CA ASP A 21 -16.03 19.26 22.70
C ASP A 21 -14.53 19.03 22.87
N PRO A 22 -13.69 20.08 22.90
CA PRO A 22 -12.25 19.94 23.12
C PRO A 22 -11.89 19.12 24.37
N ALA A 23 -12.68 19.23 25.45
CA ALA A 23 -12.46 18.51 26.70
C ALA A 23 -12.73 16.99 26.55
N SER A 24 -13.47 16.58 25.52
CA SER A 24 -13.74 15.15 25.23
C SER A 24 -12.64 14.47 24.42
N LEU A 25 -11.67 15.22 23.88
CA LEU A 25 -10.66 14.68 23.00
C LEU A 25 -9.54 13.99 23.79
N HIS A 26 -9.35 12.71 23.50
CA HIS A 26 -8.27 11.90 24.06
C HIS A 26 -7.44 11.29 22.92
N PHE A 27 -6.13 11.45 23.00
CA PHE A 27 -5.19 10.99 21.96
C PHE A 27 -4.33 9.85 22.46
N ALA A 28 -4.27 8.75 21.73
CA ALA A 28 -3.37 7.65 21.98
C ALA A 28 -2.54 7.35 20.71
N PRO A 29 -1.20 7.36 20.78
CA PRO A 29 -0.37 7.08 19.62
C PRO A 29 -0.57 5.64 19.14
N ILE A 30 -0.62 5.45 17.80
CA ILE A 30 -0.61 4.14 17.15
C ILE A 30 0.83 3.86 16.73
N SER A 31 1.53 3.02 17.49
CA SER A 31 2.96 2.74 17.30
C SER A 31 3.27 1.73 16.20
N THR A 32 2.28 1.05 15.65
CA THR A 32 2.43 0.01 14.63
C THR A 32 2.65 0.58 13.23
N GLY A 33 2.23 1.81 12.97
CA GLY A 33 2.46 2.54 11.71
C GLY A 33 3.96 2.73 11.42
N LYS A 34 4.37 2.45 10.18
CA LYS A 34 5.79 2.50 9.78
C LYS A 34 6.15 3.74 8.96
N HIS A 35 5.16 4.43 8.44
CA HIS A 35 5.32 5.57 7.55
C HIS A 35 4.73 6.84 8.18
N ASN A 36 3.43 6.87 8.38
CA ASN A 36 2.71 7.99 8.97
C ASN A 36 2.81 8.01 10.50
N THR A 37 2.72 9.22 11.10
CA THR A 37 2.46 9.37 12.52
C THR A 37 0.96 9.32 12.74
N SER A 38 0.48 8.35 13.53
CA SER A 38 -0.96 8.10 13.66
C SER A 38 -1.38 8.13 15.14
N TYR A 39 -2.57 8.68 15.39
CA TYR A 39 -3.19 8.73 16.70
C TYR A 39 -4.62 8.21 16.66
N ARG A 40 -4.97 7.36 17.62
CA ARG A 40 -6.37 7.12 17.94
C ARG A 40 -6.92 8.36 18.63
N VAL A 41 -8.11 8.78 18.24
CA VAL A 41 -8.81 9.92 18.81
C VAL A 41 -10.15 9.44 19.35
N ASP A 42 -10.33 9.48 20.66
CA ASP A 42 -11.64 9.30 21.29
C ASP A 42 -12.27 10.67 21.52
N SER A 43 -13.56 10.81 21.25
CA SER A 43 -14.32 12.05 21.37
C SER A 43 -15.79 11.79 21.72
N ASN A 44 -16.53 12.83 22.09
CA ASN A 44 -17.99 12.77 22.24
C ASN A 44 -18.76 12.54 20.93
N GLN A 45 -18.09 12.62 19.76
CA GLN A 45 -18.65 12.34 18.45
C GLN A 45 -18.33 10.92 17.95
N GLY A 46 -17.53 10.14 18.73
CA GLY A 46 -17.10 8.79 18.33
C GLY A 46 -15.58 8.63 18.34
N ARG A 47 -15.13 7.57 17.67
CA ARG A 47 -13.71 7.22 17.59
C ARG A 47 -13.19 7.47 16.18
N PHE A 48 -12.00 8.08 16.10
CA PHE A 48 -11.34 8.44 14.86
C PHE A 48 -9.87 8.03 14.87
N VAL A 49 -9.25 8.12 13.71
CA VAL A 49 -7.79 8.02 13.54
C VAL A 49 -7.33 9.29 12.83
N LEU A 50 -6.40 10.01 13.46
CA LEU A 50 -5.68 11.12 12.87
C LEU A 50 -4.36 10.57 12.33
N ARG A 51 -4.13 10.71 11.02
CA ARG A 51 -2.89 10.34 10.34
C ARG A 51 -2.19 11.60 9.84
N ILE A 52 -0.91 11.72 10.16
CA ILE A 52 -0.06 12.85 9.76
C ILE A 52 1.11 12.27 8.96
N ALA A 53 1.31 12.77 7.76
CA ALA A 53 2.37 12.32 6.87
C ALA A 53 3.78 12.54 7.48
N PRO A 54 4.80 11.79 7.06
CA PRO A 54 6.18 12.03 7.48
C PRO A 54 6.69 13.40 6.99
N PRO A 55 7.77 13.94 7.58
CA PRO A 55 8.38 15.18 7.12
C PRO A 55 8.99 15.02 5.72
N ASP A 56 9.14 16.14 5.00
CA ASP A 56 9.67 16.13 3.62
C ASP A 56 11.14 15.66 3.52
N GLU A 57 11.89 15.74 4.63
CA GLU A 57 13.26 15.23 4.75
C GLU A 57 13.33 13.71 4.90
N ALA A 58 12.20 13.03 5.13
CA ALA A 58 12.18 11.57 5.16
C ALA A 58 12.57 11.00 3.80
N GLY A 59 13.28 9.90 3.80
CA GLY A 59 13.58 9.16 2.56
C GLY A 59 12.30 8.55 2.01
N PHE A 60 11.94 8.93 0.78
CA PHE A 60 10.75 8.46 0.07
C PHE A 60 11.15 7.64 -1.15
N LEU A 61 10.46 6.55 -1.35
CA LEU A 61 10.37 5.92 -2.67
C LEU A 61 9.62 6.85 -3.62
N PHE A 62 9.86 6.73 -4.92
CA PHE A 62 9.31 7.60 -5.96
C PHE A 62 7.78 7.82 -5.84
N TYR A 63 7.03 6.80 -5.41
CA TYR A 63 5.57 6.87 -5.29
C TYR A 63 5.07 7.36 -3.94
N GLU A 64 5.94 7.52 -2.94
CA GLU A 64 5.50 7.77 -1.55
C GLU A 64 5.32 9.25 -1.21
N ARG A 65 5.97 10.14 -1.96
CA ARG A 65 5.84 11.58 -1.69
C ARG A 65 4.40 12.01 -1.90
N HIS A 66 3.78 12.52 -0.84
CA HIS A 66 2.38 12.96 -0.82
C HIS A 66 1.33 11.87 -1.13
N MET A 67 1.67 10.59 -1.02
CA MET A 67 0.75 9.49 -1.38
C MET A 67 -0.56 9.52 -0.57
N MET A 68 -0.56 10.07 0.65
CA MET A 68 -1.77 10.28 1.45
C MET A 68 -2.87 11.07 0.71
N ARG A 69 -2.49 11.92 -0.24
CA ARG A 69 -3.44 12.78 -0.99
C ARG A 69 -4.41 12.02 -1.87
N GLN A 70 -4.12 10.77 -2.20
CA GLN A 70 -5.06 9.94 -2.97
C GLN A 70 -6.14 9.28 -2.08
N GLU A 71 -5.88 9.08 -0.79
CA GLU A 71 -6.77 8.32 0.09
C GLU A 71 -8.20 8.86 0.18
N PRO A 72 -8.47 10.18 0.26
CA PRO A 72 -9.84 10.67 0.32
C PRO A 72 -10.71 10.22 -0.86
N ALA A 73 -10.19 10.33 -2.08
CA ALA A 73 -10.90 9.92 -3.28
C ALA A 73 -11.06 8.38 -3.36
N LEU A 74 -10.00 7.63 -3.03
CA LEU A 74 -10.04 6.17 -3.01
C LEU A 74 -11.03 5.62 -1.97
N HIS A 75 -11.00 6.13 -0.75
CA HIS A 75 -11.94 5.71 0.29
C HIS A 75 -13.39 6.00 -0.11
N ALA A 76 -13.66 7.19 -0.69
CA ALA A 76 -14.99 7.53 -1.19
C ALA A 76 -15.43 6.57 -2.31
N LEU A 77 -14.56 6.26 -3.28
CA LEU A 77 -14.83 5.33 -4.37
C LEU A 77 -15.13 3.92 -3.84
N ILE A 78 -14.26 3.37 -2.99
CA ILE A 78 -14.39 2.02 -2.45
C ILE A 78 -15.67 1.88 -1.65
N ARG A 79 -15.99 2.87 -0.80
CA ARG A 79 -17.24 2.89 0.01
C ARG A 79 -18.50 2.97 -0.86
N ALA A 80 -18.45 3.70 -1.97
CA ALA A 80 -19.59 3.85 -2.86
C ALA A 80 -19.87 2.62 -3.74
N GLN A 81 -18.83 1.88 -4.11
CA GLN A 81 -18.91 0.83 -5.13
C GLN A 81 -18.73 -0.60 -4.60
N THR A 82 -18.33 -0.76 -3.34
CA THR A 82 -18.01 -2.07 -2.76
C THR A 82 -18.58 -2.22 -1.36
N THR A 83 -18.50 -3.43 -0.81
CA THR A 83 -18.78 -3.70 0.61
C THR A 83 -17.52 -3.80 1.45
N ILE A 84 -16.37 -3.41 0.90
CA ILE A 84 -15.08 -3.43 1.61
C ILE A 84 -15.16 -2.49 2.82
N PRO A 85 -14.88 -2.97 4.04
CA PRO A 85 -14.91 -2.12 5.23
C PRO A 85 -13.66 -1.22 5.24
N VAL A 86 -13.80 -0.01 4.70
CA VAL A 86 -12.78 1.05 4.74
C VAL A 86 -13.27 2.25 5.55
N ALA A 87 -12.35 2.95 6.18
CA ALA A 87 -12.66 4.12 6.98
C ALA A 87 -13.28 5.24 6.11
N GLU A 88 -14.17 6.02 6.69
CA GLU A 88 -14.62 7.27 6.09
C GLU A 88 -13.60 8.38 6.41
N VAL A 89 -13.13 9.08 5.39
CA VAL A 89 -12.31 10.28 5.58
C VAL A 89 -13.25 11.43 5.94
N VAL A 90 -13.20 11.83 7.21
CA VAL A 90 -14.03 12.91 7.78
C VAL A 90 -13.51 14.28 7.36
N GLY A 91 -12.18 14.40 7.24
CA GLY A 91 -11.54 15.62 6.80
C GLY A 91 -10.05 15.42 6.51
N HIS A 92 -9.50 16.35 5.76
CA HIS A 92 -8.07 16.36 5.44
C HIS A 92 -7.60 17.80 5.20
N ASP A 93 -6.31 18.04 5.38
CA ASP A 93 -5.69 19.30 4.99
C ASP A 93 -4.32 19.03 4.37
N PHE A 94 -4.21 19.41 3.11
CA PHE A 94 -3.00 19.31 2.30
C PHE A 94 -2.40 20.68 1.98
N SER A 95 -2.94 21.76 2.60
CA SER A 95 -2.43 23.13 2.48
C SER A 95 -1.16 23.34 3.29
N ARG A 96 -0.94 22.49 4.34
CA ARG A 96 0.19 22.58 5.27
C ARG A 96 0.27 23.88 6.07
N THR A 97 -0.86 24.57 6.23
CA THR A 97 -0.91 25.85 6.97
C THR A 97 -1.03 25.67 8.48
N ARG A 98 -1.63 24.56 8.94
CA ARG A 98 -1.80 24.23 10.37
C ARG A 98 -0.62 23.46 10.94
N VAL A 99 -0.09 22.56 10.16
CA VAL A 99 1.13 21.80 10.40
C VAL A 99 1.84 21.65 9.07
N GLU A 100 3.17 21.71 9.04
CA GLU A 100 3.96 21.62 7.79
C GLU A 100 3.95 20.22 7.15
N ARG A 101 2.80 19.55 7.21
CA ARG A 101 2.58 18.17 6.73
C ARG A 101 1.16 17.98 6.25
N ASP A 102 1.00 17.06 5.32
CA ASP A 102 -0.31 16.56 4.95
C ASP A 102 -0.90 15.75 6.12
N TYR A 103 -2.19 15.89 6.38
CA TYR A 103 -2.87 15.04 7.36
C TYR A 103 -4.31 14.76 6.95
N LEU A 104 -4.87 13.69 7.51
CA LEU A 104 -6.27 13.33 7.38
C LEU A 104 -6.84 12.77 8.70
N LEU A 105 -8.12 13.02 8.91
CA LEU A 105 -8.94 12.47 9.98
C LEU A 105 -9.95 11.50 9.38
N MET A 106 -10.01 10.29 9.91
CA MET A 106 -10.92 9.27 9.43
C MET A 106 -11.63 8.57 10.59
N THR A 107 -12.76 7.92 10.33
CA THR A 107 -13.43 7.07 11.32
C THR A 107 -12.53 5.90 11.71
N ALA A 108 -12.54 5.52 12.99
CA ALA A 108 -11.83 4.33 13.44
C ALA A 108 -12.63 3.08 13.10
N LEU A 109 -12.01 2.15 12.35
CA LEU A 109 -12.60 0.83 12.10
C LEU A 109 -12.47 -0.04 13.35
N PRO A 110 -13.45 -0.90 13.64
CA PRO A 110 -13.36 -1.85 14.74
C PRO A 110 -12.41 -3.00 14.40
N GLY A 111 -11.91 -3.67 15.43
CA GLY A 111 -11.08 -4.87 15.28
C GLY A 111 -9.63 -4.67 15.69
N THR A 112 -8.88 -5.74 15.54
CA THR A 112 -7.44 -5.81 15.84
C THR A 112 -6.71 -6.26 14.58
N PRO A 113 -5.51 -5.73 14.27
CA PRO A 113 -4.71 -6.24 13.16
C PRO A 113 -4.51 -7.75 13.27
N LEU A 114 -4.63 -8.46 12.15
CA LEU A 114 -4.46 -9.91 12.08
C LEU A 114 -3.12 -10.37 12.67
N SER A 115 -2.05 -9.56 12.47
CA SER A 115 -0.71 -9.81 13.05
C SER A 115 -0.66 -9.74 14.57
N ASP A 116 -1.52 -8.92 15.16
CA ASP A 116 -1.49 -8.60 16.60
C ASP A 116 -2.60 -9.32 17.36
N PHE A 117 -3.40 -10.15 16.66
CA PHE A 117 -4.53 -10.83 17.26
C PHE A 117 -4.06 -11.95 18.21
N PRO A 118 -4.37 -11.87 19.53
CA PRO A 118 -3.87 -12.82 20.51
C PRO A 118 -4.55 -14.19 20.33
N GLY A 119 -3.76 -15.25 20.29
CA GLY A 119 -4.28 -16.61 20.24
C GLY A 119 -5.05 -16.97 18.95
N LEU A 120 -4.69 -16.35 17.82
CA LEU A 120 -5.31 -16.58 16.53
C LEU A 120 -5.35 -18.07 16.19
N THR A 121 -6.54 -18.63 16.05
CA THR A 121 -6.74 -20.03 15.67
C THR A 121 -6.64 -20.22 14.16
N ARG A 122 -6.32 -21.45 13.73
CA ARG A 122 -6.29 -21.81 12.30
C ARG A 122 -7.64 -21.56 11.60
N ALA A 123 -8.76 -21.77 12.31
CA ALA A 123 -10.10 -21.53 11.76
C ALA A 123 -10.37 -20.03 11.52
N GLN A 124 -9.98 -19.17 12.48
CA GLN A 124 -10.08 -17.71 12.33
C GLN A 124 -9.20 -17.21 11.19
N LEU A 125 -7.94 -17.67 11.10
CA LEU A 125 -7.03 -17.31 10.01
C LEU A 125 -7.61 -17.71 8.64
N ARG A 126 -8.08 -18.95 8.48
CA ARG A 126 -8.73 -19.41 7.24
C ARG A 126 -9.91 -18.53 6.85
N ARG A 127 -10.75 -18.16 7.83
CA ARG A 127 -11.90 -17.28 7.61
C ARG A 127 -11.47 -15.90 7.14
N ALA A 128 -10.50 -15.29 7.84
CA ALA A 128 -9.97 -13.98 7.48
C ALA A 128 -9.38 -13.97 6.07
N LEU A 129 -8.51 -14.94 5.73
CA LEU A 129 -7.91 -15.02 4.40
C LEU A 129 -8.95 -15.21 3.29
N ARG A 130 -9.99 -16.05 3.51
CA ARG A 130 -11.07 -16.20 2.55
C ARG A 130 -11.82 -14.89 2.33
N GLN A 131 -12.16 -14.18 3.41
CA GLN A 131 -12.82 -12.88 3.29
C GLN A 131 -11.93 -11.83 2.64
N VAL A 132 -10.62 -11.81 2.90
CA VAL A 132 -9.68 -10.94 2.17
C VAL A 132 -9.75 -11.22 0.66
N GLY A 133 -9.81 -12.48 0.26
CA GLY A 133 -10.00 -12.85 -1.15
C GLY A 133 -11.31 -12.29 -1.74
N GLU A 134 -12.43 -12.45 -1.02
CA GLU A 134 -13.74 -11.91 -1.41
C GLU A 134 -13.72 -10.38 -1.56
N LEU A 135 -13.04 -9.68 -0.64
CA LEU A 135 -12.92 -8.22 -0.65
C LEU A 135 -12.01 -7.73 -1.79
N LEU A 136 -10.84 -8.37 -2.00
CA LEU A 136 -9.95 -8.00 -3.09
C LEU A 136 -10.56 -8.29 -4.47
N ARG A 137 -11.41 -9.31 -4.61
CA ARG A 137 -12.18 -9.50 -5.84
C ARG A 137 -13.07 -8.31 -6.14
N GLN A 138 -13.71 -7.71 -5.12
CA GLN A 138 -14.52 -6.50 -5.29
C GLN A 138 -13.65 -5.29 -5.65
N LEU A 139 -12.50 -5.12 -5.00
CA LEU A 139 -11.56 -4.05 -5.34
C LEU A 139 -11.09 -4.16 -6.78
N HIS A 140 -10.69 -5.36 -7.21
CA HIS A 140 -10.24 -5.64 -8.56
C HIS A 140 -11.38 -5.63 -9.61
N ALA A 141 -12.64 -5.51 -9.21
CA ALA A 141 -13.74 -5.25 -10.14
C ALA A 141 -13.81 -3.77 -10.54
N LEU A 142 -13.21 -2.85 -9.77
CA LEU A 142 -13.15 -1.43 -10.13
C LEU A 142 -12.11 -1.24 -11.24
N THR A 143 -12.51 -0.64 -12.37
CA THR A 143 -11.67 -0.44 -13.55
C THR A 143 -11.38 1.03 -13.82
N ALA A 144 -10.22 1.33 -14.41
CA ALA A 144 -9.85 2.70 -14.77
C ALA A 144 -10.85 3.31 -15.77
N VAL A 145 -11.32 2.54 -16.74
CA VAL A 145 -12.29 3.00 -17.73
C VAL A 145 -13.58 3.51 -17.07
N GLU A 146 -14.09 2.78 -16.07
CA GLU A 146 -15.34 3.16 -15.39
C GLU A 146 -15.19 4.39 -14.49
N HIS A 147 -14.00 4.60 -13.92
CA HIS A 147 -13.80 5.62 -12.89
C HIS A 147 -12.95 6.81 -13.34
N LEU A 148 -12.09 6.65 -14.33
CA LEU A 148 -11.26 7.71 -14.90
C LEU A 148 -11.71 8.12 -16.31
N GLY A 149 -12.59 7.32 -16.94
CA GLY A 149 -13.12 7.57 -18.28
C GLY A 149 -12.23 7.04 -19.42
N GLU A 150 -11.05 6.52 -19.11
CA GLU A 150 -10.10 5.96 -20.06
C GLU A 150 -9.29 4.81 -19.46
N GLU A 151 -8.72 3.98 -20.31
CA GLU A 151 -7.78 2.93 -19.89
C GLU A 151 -6.43 3.59 -19.59
N ALA A 152 -6.04 3.58 -18.34
CA ALA A 152 -4.81 4.21 -17.87
C ALA A 152 -4.15 3.37 -16.76
N TYR A 153 -2.82 3.31 -16.75
CA TYR A 153 -2.04 2.44 -15.88
C TYR A 153 -1.00 3.22 -15.09
N GLY A 154 -0.77 2.81 -13.84
CA GLY A 154 0.25 3.32 -12.94
C GLY A 154 -0.31 3.91 -11.65
N TYR A 155 0.51 4.71 -10.95
CA TYR A 155 0.09 5.48 -9.78
C TYR A 155 -0.65 6.74 -10.24
N LEU A 156 -1.98 6.68 -10.34
CA LEU A 156 -2.82 7.73 -10.91
C LEU A 156 -3.49 8.63 -9.86
N GLY A 157 -3.08 8.51 -8.61
CA GLY A 157 -3.61 9.31 -7.52
C GLY A 157 -3.24 10.80 -7.60
N ALA A 158 -3.87 11.62 -6.75
CA ALA A 158 -3.69 13.07 -6.71
C ALA A 158 -2.23 13.53 -6.44
N HIS A 159 -1.38 12.66 -5.94
CA HIS A 159 0.05 12.92 -5.71
C HIS A 159 0.91 12.81 -6.98
N ARG A 160 0.39 12.24 -8.07
CA ARG A 160 0.99 12.17 -9.41
C ARG A 160 2.49 11.83 -9.44
N PRO A 161 2.91 10.67 -8.94
CA PRO A 161 4.34 10.30 -8.96
C PRO A 161 4.82 9.94 -10.37
N MET A 162 3.89 9.67 -11.30
CA MET A 162 4.16 9.38 -12.71
C MET A 162 2.98 9.81 -13.58
N GLU A 163 3.25 10.01 -14.88
CA GLU A 163 2.18 10.24 -15.86
C GLU A 163 1.42 8.94 -16.17
N PRO A 164 0.09 9.00 -16.42
CA PRO A 164 -0.70 7.87 -16.87
C PRO A 164 -0.10 7.23 -18.13
N GLN A 165 -0.08 5.90 -18.17
CA GLN A 165 0.45 5.17 -19.29
C GLN A 165 -0.66 4.44 -20.05
N PRO A 166 -0.56 4.29 -21.41
CA PRO A 166 -1.58 3.67 -22.23
C PRO A 166 -1.56 2.14 -22.15
N THR A 167 -0.50 1.53 -21.61
CA THR A 167 -0.38 0.08 -21.44
C THR A 167 0.26 -0.27 -20.10
N TRP A 168 -0.06 -1.45 -19.58
CA TRP A 168 0.56 -1.93 -18.36
C TRP A 168 2.08 -2.13 -18.52
N ALA A 169 2.52 -2.67 -19.66
CA ALA A 169 3.95 -2.85 -19.92
C ALA A 169 4.74 -1.52 -19.83
N ALA A 170 4.20 -0.43 -20.39
CA ALA A 170 4.81 0.88 -20.30
C ALA A 170 4.82 1.40 -18.87
N ALA A 171 3.70 1.27 -18.12
CA ALA A 171 3.62 1.68 -16.73
C ALA A 171 4.59 0.90 -15.85
N PHE A 172 4.62 -0.42 -15.97
CA PHE A 172 5.51 -1.25 -15.16
C PHE A 172 6.99 -0.96 -15.45
N ARG A 173 7.36 -0.74 -16.71
CA ARG A 173 8.74 -0.35 -17.07
C ARG A 173 9.16 0.97 -16.42
N ILE A 174 8.28 1.97 -16.40
CA ILE A 174 8.54 3.26 -15.73
C ILE A 174 8.70 3.05 -14.22
N MET A 175 7.75 2.37 -13.58
CA MET A 175 7.78 2.07 -12.15
C MET A 175 9.05 1.30 -11.76
N TRP A 176 9.45 0.31 -12.56
CA TRP A 176 10.68 -0.45 -12.38
C TRP A 176 11.91 0.44 -12.41
N ASN A 177 12.03 1.31 -13.41
CA ASN A 177 13.17 2.20 -13.57
C ASN A 177 13.25 3.23 -12.44
N MET A 178 12.13 3.82 -12.04
CA MET A 178 12.08 4.77 -10.93
C MET A 178 12.48 4.11 -9.60
N LEU A 179 12.04 2.87 -9.34
CA LEU A 179 12.47 2.13 -8.17
C LEU A 179 13.98 1.82 -8.20
N LEU A 180 14.53 1.47 -9.37
CA LEU A 180 15.97 1.27 -9.50
C LEU A 180 16.76 2.55 -9.26
N ASP A 181 16.24 3.71 -9.66
CA ASP A 181 16.85 5.00 -9.34
C ASP A 181 16.88 5.23 -7.83
N ASP A 182 15.83 4.91 -7.10
CA ASP A 182 15.80 4.96 -5.62
C ASP A 182 16.82 4.00 -5.00
N VAL A 183 16.96 2.78 -5.55
CA VAL A 183 17.94 1.79 -5.06
C VAL A 183 19.38 2.24 -5.31
N VAL A 184 19.63 2.95 -6.41
CA VAL A 184 20.93 3.59 -6.66
C VAL A 184 21.14 4.78 -5.72
N ALA A 185 20.15 5.62 -5.55
CA ALA A 185 20.21 6.81 -4.69
C ALA A 185 20.48 6.46 -3.23
N CYS A 186 19.96 5.33 -2.72
CA CYS A 186 20.27 4.84 -1.39
C CYS A 186 21.64 4.12 -1.28
N GLY A 187 22.41 4.00 -2.39
CA GLY A 187 23.72 3.36 -2.43
C GLY A 187 23.69 1.82 -2.40
N CYS A 188 22.53 1.18 -2.57
CA CYS A 188 22.44 -0.28 -2.54
C CYS A 188 22.87 -0.93 -3.86
N TYR A 189 22.55 -0.34 -5.02
CA TYR A 189 23.09 -0.75 -6.31
C TYR A 189 24.13 0.25 -6.82
N ALA A 190 25.21 -0.27 -7.40
CA ALA A 190 26.03 0.53 -8.29
C ALA A 190 25.29 0.78 -9.62
N PRO A 191 25.61 1.86 -10.36
CA PRO A 191 24.93 2.16 -11.64
C PRO A 191 24.94 0.99 -12.62
N GLY A 192 26.06 0.24 -12.72
CA GLY A 192 26.15 -0.94 -13.58
C GLY A 192 25.29 -2.13 -13.12
N GLU A 193 25.01 -2.26 -11.81
CA GLU A 193 24.07 -3.27 -11.30
C GLU A 193 22.62 -2.89 -11.67
N ALA A 194 22.26 -1.62 -11.48
CA ALA A 194 20.95 -1.11 -11.86
C ALA A 194 20.72 -1.22 -13.38
N GLN A 195 21.75 -0.95 -14.20
CA GLN A 195 21.64 -1.10 -15.64
C GLN A 195 21.38 -2.56 -16.03
N ARG A 196 22.03 -3.54 -15.43
CA ARG A 196 21.73 -4.95 -15.67
C ARG A 196 20.28 -5.33 -15.32
N MET A 197 19.73 -4.72 -14.27
CA MET A 197 18.32 -4.93 -13.89
C MET A 197 17.35 -4.30 -14.91
N ARG A 198 17.71 -3.14 -15.48
CA ARG A 198 16.92 -2.53 -16.58
C ARG A 198 16.96 -3.40 -17.82
N ASP A 199 18.16 -3.82 -18.23
CA ASP A 199 18.35 -4.69 -19.39
C ASP A 199 17.65 -6.04 -19.22
N LEU A 200 17.56 -6.54 -17.98
CA LEU A 200 16.84 -7.77 -17.67
C LEU A 200 15.34 -7.60 -17.95
N LEU A 201 14.71 -6.54 -17.46
CA LEU A 201 13.30 -6.28 -17.75
C LEU A 201 13.08 -6.03 -19.26
N ASP A 202 13.93 -5.23 -19.90
CA ASP A 202 13.78 -4.89 -21.33
C ASP A 202 13.82 -6.13 -22.23
N ARG A 203 14.66 -7.13 -21.90
CA ARG A 203 14.68 -8.42 -22.64
C ARG A 203 13.38 -9.22 -22.50
N HIS A 204 12.67 -9.05 -21.39
CA HIS A 204 11.44 -9.79 -21.07
C HIS A 204 10.16 -8.97 -21.20
N LEU A 205 10.27 -7.69 -21.62
CA LEU A 205 9.13 -6.76 -21.65
C LEU A 205 7.97 -7.26 -22.51
N GLY A 206 8.26 -8.03 -23.57
CA GLY A 206 7.25 -8.64 -24.43
C GLY A 206 6.28 -9.59 -23.69
N HIS A 207 6.67 -10.16 -22.54
CA HIS A 207 5.76 -10.98 -21.73
C HIS A 207 4.72 -10.15 -20.97
N PHE A 208 4.92 -8.83 -20.85
CA PHE A 208 3.98 -7.88 -20.25
C PHE A 208 3.10 -7.20 -21.30
N ASP A 209 3.47 -7.29 -22.59
CA ASP A 209 2.71 -6.73 -23.72
C ASP A 209 1.54 -7.66 -24.08
N ARG A 210 0.50 -7.60 -23.25
CA ARG A 210 -0.73 -8.37 -23.39
C ARG A 210 -1.92 -7.49 -23.02
N PRO A 211 -3.14 -7.82 -23.47
CA PRO A 211 -4.33 -7.14 -23.01
C PRO A 211 -4.47 -7.30 -21.48
N VAL A 212 -4.50 -6.19 -20.77
CA VAL A 212 -4.70 -6.11 -19.32
C VAL A 212 -5.81 -5.10 -19.09
N VAL A 213 -6.78 -5.44 -18.26
CA VAL A 213 -7.74 -4.46 -17.75
C VAL A 213 -7.08 -3.73 -16.57
N SER A 214 -7.04 -2.41 -16.64
CA SER A 214 -6.52 -1.60 -15.54
C SER A 214 -7.50 -1.62 -14.36
N ARG A 215 -7.10 -2.29 -13.29
CA ARG A 215 -7.89 -2.50 -12.08
C ARG A 215 -7.31 -1.74 -10.90
N LEU A 216 -8.16 -1.35 -9.96
CA LEU A 216 -7.69 -0.74 -8.71
C LEU A 216 -7.06 -1.81 -7.82
N LEU A 217 -5.80 -1.60 -7.45
CA LEU A 217 -5.00 -2.48 -6.61
C LEU A 217 -4.64 -1.77 -5.30
N HIS A 218 -4.60 -2.51 -4.21
CA HIS A 218 -4.20 -1.98 -2.89
C HIS A 218 -2.69 -1.88 -2.74
N MET A 219 -1.96 -2.90 -3.19
CA MET A 219 -0.50 -3.00 -3.20
C MET A 219 0.20 -3.07 -1.83
N ASP A 220 -0.55 -3.15 -0.74
CA ASP A 220 0.03 -3.29 0.61
C ASP A 220 -0.85 -4.14 1.56
N VAL A 221 -1.50 -5.21 1.04
CA VAL A 221 -2.29 -6.12 1.88
C VAL A 221 -1.36 -7.12 2.58
N TRP A 222 -1.19 -6.92 3.87
CA TRP A 222 -0.48 -7.83 4.77
C TRP A 222 -1.18 -7.89 6.13
N SER A 223 -0.76 -8.79 7.00
CA SER A 223 -1.47 -9.08 8.25
C SER A 223 -1.73 -7.88 9.18
N GLN A 224 -0.95 -6.81 9.08
CA GLN A 224 -1.16 -5.58 9.86
C GLN A 224 -2.26 -4.68 9.27
N ASN A 225 -2.48 -4.75 7.96
CA ASN A 225 -3.46 -3.93 7.25
C ASN A 225 -4.84 -4.61 7.13
N VAL A 226 -4.99 -5.79 7.73
CA VAL A 226 -6.26 -6.53 7.83
C VAL A 226 -6.72 -6.53 9.27
N LEU A 227 -7.85 -5.87 9.58
CA LEU A 227 -8.45 -5.86 10.91
C LEU A 227 -9.48 -6.98 11.01
N ILE A 228 -9.49 -7.69 12.14
CA ILE A 228 -10.44 -8.77 12.42
C ILE A 228 -11.12 -8.62 13.77
N ASP A 229 -12.32 -9.17 13.89
CA ASP A 229 -13.04 -9.34 15.16
C ASP A 229 -12.63 -10.62 15.90
N ALA A 230 -13.23 -10.84 17.07
CA ALA A 230 -12.98 -12.03 17.89
C ALA A 230 -13.39 -13.36 17.21
N ALA A 231 -14.26 -13.32 16.20
CA ALA A 231 -14.66 -14.50 15.43
C ALA A 231 -13.75 -14.75 14.21
N GLY A 232 -12.81 -13.85 13.92
CA GLY A 232 -11.94 -13.87 12.74
C GLY A 232 -12.61 -13.34 11.47
N ASN A 233 -13.69 -12.54 11.60
CA ASN A 233 -14.25 -11.84 10.46
C ASN A 233 -13.45 -10.58 10.19
N VAL A 234 -13.23 -10.25 8.90
CA VAL A 234 -12.57 -9.02 8.50
C VAL A 234 -13.49 -7.83 8.78
N THR A 235 -13.02 -6.90 9.58
CA THR A 235 -13.73 -5.68 9.97
C THR A 235 -13.11 -4.42 9.37
N GLY A 236 -11.97 -4.54 8.71
CA GLY A 236 -11.30 -3.44 8.03
C GLY A 236 -10.17 -3.87 7.12
N LEU A 237 -10.07 -3.19 5.98
CA LEU A 237 -8.84 -3.06 5.21
C LEU A 237 -8.36 -1.62 5.32
N VAL A 238 -7.09 -1.42 5.65
CA VAL A 238 -6.51 -0.10 5.92
C VAL A 238 -5.26 0.13 5.09
N ASP A 239 -4.87 1.40 4.97
CA ASP A 239 -3.62 1.84 4.35
C ASP A 239 -3.59 1.70 2.82
N PHE A 240 -4.54 2.40 2.15
CA PHE A 240 -4.66 2.44 0.70
C PHE A 240 -3.74 3.47 0.02
N ASP A 241 -2.79 4.02 0.76
CA ASP A 241 -1.92 5.09 0.25
C ASP A 241 -0.96 4.63 -0.87
N ARG A 242 -0.72 3.31 -1.00
CA ARG A 242 0.08 2.71 -2.07
C ARG A 242 -0.76 2.21 -3.26
N ALA A 243 -2.05 2.47 -3.28
CA ALA A 243 -2.93 1.98 -4.35
C ALA A 243 -2.51 2.48 -5.73
N LEU A 244 -2.67 1.62 -6.75
CA LEU A 244 -2.41 1.93 -8.14
C LEU A 244 -3.44 1.27 -9.07
N TRP A 245 -3.45 1.68 -10.33
CA TRP A 245 -4.27 1.09 -11.39
C TRP A 245 -3.41 0.23 -12.29
N GLY A 246 -3.72 -1.07 -12.39
CA GLY A 246 -2.85 -1.97 -13.16
C GLY A 246 -3.30 -3.42 -13.25
N ASP A 247 -2.32 -4.27 -13.50
CA ASP A 247 -2.45 -5.72 -13.62
C ASP A 247 -2.55 -6.36 -12.23
N VAL A 248 -3.61 -7.11 -11.97
CA VAL A 248 -3.82 -7.82 -10.69
C VAL A 248 -2.68 -8.80 -10.34
N GLU A 249 -1.94 -9.29 -11.33
CA GLU A 249 -0.85 -10.22 -11.07
C GLU A 249 0.26 -9.60 -10.20
N ILE A 250 0.48 -8.27 -10.27
CA ILE A 250 1.47 -7.62 -9.39
C ILE A 250 1.03 -7.65 -7.93
N GLU A 251 -0.27 -7.46 -7.66
CA GLU A 251 -0.78 -7.55 -6.30
C GLU A 251 -0.68 -8.98 -5.76
N PHE A 252 -0.96 -9.99 -6.58
CA PHE A 252 -0.79 -11.38 -6.16
C PHE A 252 0.65 -11.70 -5.75
N ALA A 253 1.65 -11.11 -6.40
CA ALA A 253 3.04 -11.26 -5.98
C ALA A 253 3.33 -10.60 -4.62
N VAL A 254 2.70 -9.45 -4.33
CA VAL A 254 2.74 -8.80 -3.01
C VAL A 254 2.08 -9.70 -1.95
N LEU A 255 0.90 -10.25 -2.24
CA LEU A 255 0.17 -11.15 -1.34
C LEU A 255 0.95 -12.44 -1.05
N ASP A 256 1.64 -13.01 -2.06
CA ASP A 256 2.55 -14.15 -1.89
C ASP A 256 3.68 -13.81 -0.90
N TYR A 257 4.32 -12.67 -1.15
CA TYR A 257 5.41 -12.20 -0.29
C TYR A 257 4.96 -11.97 1.16
N CYS A 258 3.72 -11.52 1.34
CA CYS A 258 3.13 -11.23 2.65
C CYS A 258 2.45 -12.45 3.31
N GLY A 259 2.40 -13.60 2.65
CA GLY A 259 1.75 -14.83 3.17
C GLY A 259 0.23 -14.73 3.28
N ILE A 260 -0.41 -13.95 2.41
CA ILE A 260 -1.87 -13.76 2.36
C ILE A 260 -2.51 -14.68 1.31
N SER A 261 -1.87 -14.91 0.17
CA SER A 261 -2.42 -15.65 -0.98
C SER A 261 -2.37 -17.18 -0.80
N GLU A 262 -2.71 -17.66 0.38
CA GLU A 262 -2.86 -19.10 0.64
C GLU A 262 -4.18 -19.66 0.07
N ALA A 263 -4.37 -20.99 0.10
CA ALA A 263 -5.56 -21.66 -0.44
C ALA A 263 -6.91 -21.02 0.00
N PRO A 264 -7.11 -20.64 1.28
CA PRO A 264 -8.36 -19.97 1.67
C PRO A 264 -8.59 -18.63 0.99
N PHE A 265 -7.53 -17.86 0.69
CA PHE A 265 -7.63 -16.61 -0.07
C PHE A 265 -8.19 -16.90 -1.48
N TRP A 266 -7.66 -17.89 -2.19
CA TRP A 266 -8.11 -18.24 -3.54
C TRP A 266 -9.54 -18.79 -3.56
N GLU A 267 -9.93 -19.57 -2.51
CA GLU A 267 -11.33 -19.97 -2.30
C GLU A 267 -12.29 -18.75 -2.27
N GLY A 268 -11.88 -17.68 -1.59
CA GLY A 268 -12.66 -16.43 -1.47
C GLY A 268 -12.57 -15.55 -2.71
N TYR A 269 -11.39 -15.43 -3.32
CA TYR A 269 -11.19 -14.66 -4.53
C TYR A 269 -11.98 -15.23 -5.72
N GLY A 270 -12.17 -16.55 -5.73
CA GLY A 270 -13.07 -17.22 -6.67
C GLY A 270 -12.55 -17.27 -8.10
N ALA A 271 -11.24 -17.22 -8.30
CA ALA A 271 -10.58 -17.44 -9.57
C ALA A 271 -9.37 -18.35 -9.39
N GLU A 272 -9.09 -19.16 -10.41
CA GLU A 272 -7.84 -19.91 -10.47
C GLU A 272 -6.70 -18.98 -10.88
N ARG A 273 -5.53 -19.25 -10.31
CA ARG A 273 -4.31 -18.52 -10.65
C ARG A 273 -3.77 -19.02 -11.98
N ASP A 274 -3.36 -18.10 -12.85
CA ASP A 274 -2.63 -18.47 -14.07
C ASP A 274 -1.23 -19.01 -13.70
N GLU A 275 -1.00 -20.28 -13.99
CA GLU A 275 0.26 -21.00 -13.75
C GLU A 275 1.03 -21.26 -15.08
N SER A 276 0.66 -20.57 -16.15
CA SER A 276 1.39 -20.65 -17.42
C SER A 276 2.83 -20.12 -17.27
N PRO A 277 3.79 -20.62 -18.10
CA PRO A 277 5.17 -20.15 -18.02
C PRO A 277 5.33 -18.62 -18.15
N PRO A 278 4.56 -17.91 -19.03
CA PRO A 278 4.61 -16.44 -19.05
C PRO A 278 4.11 -15.77 -17.77
N ALA A 279 3.05 -16.31 -17.12
CA ALA A 279 2.54 -15.78 -15.86
C ALA A 279 3.53 -16.01 -14.71
N LEU A 280 4.16 -17.19 -14.66
CA LEU A 280 5.21 -17.49 -13.68
C LEU A 280 6.41 -16.55 -13.83
N LEU A 281 6.80 -16.24 -15.08
CA LEU A 281 7.86 -15.28 -15.34
C LEU A 281 7.49 -13.87 -14.85
N ARG A 282 6.30 -13.34 -15.20
CA ARG A 282 5.83 -12.04 -14.72
C ARG A 282 5.78 -11.97 -13.21
N ARG A 283 5.32 -13.02 -12.53
CA ARG A 283 5.28 -13.14 -11.08
C ARG A 283 6.67 -12.98 -10.44
N GLN A 284 7.72 -13.54 -11.05
CA GLN A 284 9.09 -13.35 -10.56
C GLN A 284 9.55 -11.89 -10.70
N PHE A 285 9.23 -11.21 -11.79
CA PHE A 285 9.52 -9.79 -11.94
C PHE A 285 8.76 -8.93 -10.93
N TYR A 286 7.47 -9.22 -10.70
CA TYR A 286 6.67 -8.50 -9.71
C TYR A 286 7.19 -8.73 -8.28
N LEU A 287 7.60 -9.96 -7.96
CA LEU A 287 8.25 -10.26 -6.68
C LEU A 287 9.59 -9.53 -6.54
N LEU A 288 10.38 -9.49 -7.60
CA LEU A 288 11.65 -8.77 -7.61
C LEU A 288 11.42 -7.26 -7.42
N TYR A 289 10.43 -6.67 -8.08
CA TYR A 289 10.01 -5.29 -7.87
C TYR A 289 9.61 -5.04 -6.41
N GLU A 290 8.80 -5.93 -5.82
CA GLU A 290 8.38 -5.82 -4.42
C GLU A 290 9.56 -5.90 -3.44
N VAL A 291 10.49 -6.83 -3.65
CA VAL A 291 11.64 -7.04 -2.76
C VAL A 291 12.64 -5.88 -2.82
N GLN A 292 12.86 -5.31 -3.99
CA GLN A 292 13.82 -4.22 -4.20
C GLN A 292 13.46 -2.96 -3.38
N LYS A 293 12.17 -2.64 -3.19
CA LYS A 293 11.73 -1.48 -2.41
C LYS A 293 12.24 -1.47 -0.97
N TYR A 294 12.50 -2.65 -0.40
CA TYR A 294 12.97 -2.73 0.98
C TYR A 294 14.40 -2.25 1.16
N MET A 295 15.21 -2.19 0.10
CA MET A 295 16.58 -1.65 0.22
C MET A 295 16.57 -0.16 0.63
N PRO A 296 15.96 0.77 -0.12
CA PRO A 296 15.89 2.17 0.30
C PRO A 296 15.12 2.35 1.61
N ILE A 297 14.03 1.60 1.85
CA ILE A 297 13.30 1.65 3.14
C ILE A 297 14.23 1.32 4.32
N ARG A 298 15.10 0.32 4.19
CA ARG A 298 16.02 -0.07 5.26
C ARG A 298 17.12 0.96 5.47
N VAL A 299 17.65 1.53 4.39
CA VAL A 299 18.68 2.57 4.49
C VAL A 299 18.10 3.87 5.01
N TRP A 300 17.09 4.41 4.34
CA TRP A 300 16.61 5.77 4.61
C TRP A 300 15.81 5.90 5.91
N ARG A 301 15.00 4.89 6.25
CA ARG A 301 14.06 5.01 7.38
C ARG A 301 14.47 4.23 8.61
N ARG A 302 15.25 3.18 8.45
CA ARG A 302 15.59 2.28 9.56
C ARG A 302 17.04 2.33 9.95
N ASN A 303 17.89 2.99 9.14
CA ASN A 303 19.35 3.00 9.31
C ASN A 303 19.90 1.58 9.53
N ASP A 304 19.40 0.61 8.73
CA ASP A 304 19.70 -0.81 8.83
C ASP A 304 20.36 -1.34 7.54
N PRO A 305 21.65 -1.01 7.32
CA PRO A 305 22.36 -1.44 6.12
C PRO A 305 22.53 -2.97 6.02
N ARG A 306 22.52 -3.68 7.16
CA ARG A 306 22.62 -5.16 7.15
C ARG A 306 21.38 -5.80 6.53
N SER A 307 20.19 -5.35 6.89
CA SER A 307 18.95 -5.81 6.25
C SER A 307 18.88 -5.37 4.80
N ALA A 308 19.30 -4.15 4.45
CA ALA A 308 19.39 -3.71 3.06
C ALA A 308 20.30 -4.63 2.22
N ALA A 309 21.45 -5.04 2.75
CA ALA A 309 22.34 -5.98 2.08
C ALA A 309 21.70 -7.37 1.85
N ARG A 310 20.88 -7.86 2.81
CA ARG A 310 20.12 -9.10 2.62
C ARG A 310 19.09 -8.98 1.49
N TYR A 311 18.35 -7.87 1.43
CA TYR A 311 17.41 -7.62 0.34
C TYR A 311 18.12 -7.49 -1.01
N LYS A 312 19.30 -6.88 -1.06
CA LYS A 312 20.15 -6.89 -2.27
C LYS A 312 20.49 -8.31 -2.71
N GLN A 313 20.97 -9.16 -1.80
CA GLN A 313 21.31 -10.56 -2.11
C GLN A 313 20.08 -11.33 -2.61
N GLN A 314 18.93 -11.17 -1.97
CA GLN A 314 17.68 -11.78 -2.39
C GLN A 314 17.27 -11.32 -3.80
N SER A 315 17.34 -10.00 -4.06
CA SER A 315 17.03 -9.43 -5.38
C SER A 315 17.97 -9.97 -6.48
N LEU A 316 19.26 -10.07 -6.20
CA LEU A 316 20.23 -10.63 -7.16
C LEU A 316 19.98 -12.13 -7.41
N ALA A 317 19.59 -12.90 -6.40
CA ALA A 317 19.25 -14.31 -6.55
C ALA A 317 17.97 -14.51 -7.39
N LEU A 318 16.94 -13.69 -7.16
CA LEU A 318 15.72 -13.69 -8.00
C LEU A 318 16.05 -13.33 -9.45
N ALA A 319 16.85 -12.29 -9.66
CA ALA A 319 17.27 -11.87 -11.00
C ALA A 319 18.07 -12.95 -11.73
N ALA A 320 18.92 -13.69 -11.03
CA ALA A 320 19.68 -14.82 -11.62
C ALA A 320 18.77 -15.95 -12.12
N GLY A 321 17.61 -16.15 -11.52
CA GLY A 321 16.59 -17.10 -11.98
C GLY A 321 15.83 -16.66 -13.23
N LEU A 322 16.02 -15.41 -13.68
CA LEU A 322 15.38 -14.81 -14.87
C LEU A 322 16.35 -14.70 -16.07
N LEU A 323 17.62 -15.04 -15.91
CA LEU A 323 18.63 -15.03 -16.96
C LEU A 323 18.49 -16.26 -17.87
#